data_a12ff238a9581fba6bec1f62e709dc5a
#
_entry.id   a12ff238a9581fba6bec1f62e709dc5a
#
_cell.length_a   1.000
_cell.length_b   1.000
_cell.length_c   1.000
_cell.angle_alpha   90.00
_cell.angle_beta   90.00
_cell.angle_gamma   90.00
#
_symmetry.space_group_name_H-M   'P 1'
#
loop_
_entity.id
_entity.type
_entity.pdbx_description
1 polymer ?
#
loop_
_entity_poly.entity_id
_entity_poly.type
_entity_poly.pdbx_seq_one_letter_code
_entity_poly.pdbx_strand_id
1 'polypeptide(L)'
;ILLFHKDPEAIIQQAERLTAVGDYMAIHFDASANPTHFAMIKEALKDNPNVTFSRKRIKCGWGAWSLVQATLYAVEAAVDAFSRATHFYMLSGDCMSIKSAEYAHAFLDANDIDYVESFDYFQSDWIKTGMKEERLIYRHFFNERTHKKLFYASFNLQKKLGLTRDIPSDLQIQIG
;
A
#
# COMPACT_ATOMS: atom_id res chain seq x y z
N ILE A 1 9.30 2.52 -0.54
CA ILE A 1 8.25 2.52 0.49
C ILE A 1 8.07 1.11 1.01
N LEU A 2 8.21 0.89 2.31
CA LEU A 2 8.11 -0.42 2.95
C LEU A 2 7.00 -0.44 4.00
N LEU A 3 6.03 -1.35 3.81
CA LEU A 3 4.96 -1.63 4.77
C LEU A 3 5.16 -3.01 5.38
N PHE A 4 5.15 -3.11 6.73
CA PHE A 4 5.31 -4.40 7.39
C PHE A 4 4.82 -4.42 8.85
N HIS A 5 4.81 -5.63 9.46
CA HIS A 5 4.27 -5.84 10.80
C HIS A 5 4.99 -6.96 11.60
N LYS A 6 6.01 -7.61 11.01
CA LYS A 6 6.72 -8.77 11.57
C LYS A 6 8.19 -8.75 11.14
N ASP A 7 8.97 -9.70 11.61
CA ASP A 7 10.33 -10.05 11.18
C ASP A 7 11.31 -8.85 11.17
N PRO A 8 11.62 -8.24 12.33
CA PRO A 8 12.44 -7.04 12.41
C PRO A 8 13.83 -7.22 11.83
N GLU A 9 14.45 -8.40 12.00
CA GLU A 9 15.78 -8.70 11.46
C GLU A 9 15.79 -8.66 9.92
N ALA A 10 14.80 -9.27 9.28
CA ALA A 10 14.68 -9.25 7.83
C ALA A 10 14.49 -7.82 7.30
N ILE A 11 13.73 -6.99 8.01
CA ILE A 11 13.52 -5.59 7.65
C ILE A 11 14.80 -4.77 7.78
N ILE A 12 15.56 -4.96 8.86
CA ILE A 12 16.85 -4.28 9.06
C ILE A 12 17.81 -4.65 7.92
N GLN A 13 17.97 -5.94 7.63
CA GLN A 13 18.80 -6.40 6.52
C GLN A 13 18.37 -5.86 5.16
N GLN A 14 17.08 -5.83 4.90
CA GLN A 14 16.52 -5.27 3.66
C GLN A 14 16.81 -3.77 3.55
N ALA A 15 16.64 -3.01 4.65
CA ALA A 15 16.93 -1.59 4.68
C ALA A 15 18.40 -1.31 4.45
N GLU A 16 19.30 -2.01 5.16
CA GLU A 16 20.76 -1.86 5.00
C GLU A 16 21.19 -2.21 3.57
N ARG A 17 20.66 -3.30 3.01
CA ARG A 17 21.02 -3.74 1.65
C ARG A 17 20.60 -2.72 0.58
N LEU A 18 19.38 -2.21 0.63
CA LEU A 18 18.88 -1.26 -0.37
C LEU A 18 19.54 0.10 -0.22
N THR A 19 19.74 0.57 1.00
CA THR A 19 20.36 1.88 1.22
C THR A 19 21.87 1.90 0.96
N ALA A 20 22.55 0.74 1.05
CA ALA A 20 23.98 0.62 0.71
C ALA A 20 24.30 0.92 -0.76
N VAL A 21 23.32 0.80 -1.64
CA VAL A 21 23.47 1.06 -3.08
C VAL A 21 22.88 2.41 -3.52
N GLY A 22 22.54 3.27 -2.55
CA GLY A 22 22.09 4.64 -2.78
C GLY A 22 20.58 4.84 -2.83
N ASP A 23 19.80 3.79 -2.61
CA ASP A 23 18.36 3.91 -2.49
C ASP A 23 17.95 4.54 -1.14
N TYR A 24 16.75 5.09 -1.10
CA TYR A 24 16.13 5.61 0.13
C TYR A 24 15.01 4.68 0.58
N MET A 25 14.80 4.60 1.89
CA MET A 25 13.72 3.78 2.44
C MET A 25 12.84 4.57 3.41
N ALA A 26 11.54 4.61 3.13
CA ALA A 26 10.54 5.12 4.06
C ALA A 26 9.69 3.97 4.58
N ILE A 27 9.61 3.84 5.89
CA ILE A 27 9.07 2.69 6.60
C ILE A 27 7.78 3.06 7.33
N HIS A 28 6.70 2.32 7.06
CA HIS A 28 5.52 2.29 7.92
C HIS A 28 5.44 0.93 8.63
N PHE A 29 5.52 0.93 9.95
CA PHE A 29 5.34 -0.25 10.79
C PHE A 29 3.94 -0.25 11.38
N ASP A 30 3.18 -1.33 11.18
CA ASP A 30 1.80 -1.45 11.63
C ASP A 30 1.65 -1.14 13.13
N ALA A 31 0.67 -0.32 13.50
CA ALA A 31 0.45 0.09 14.88
C ALA A 31 -0.03 -1.05 15.79
N SER A 32 -0.59 -2.13 15.23
CA SER A 32 -1.01 -3.32 15.99
C SER A 32 0.12 -4.32 16.19
N ALA A 33 1.26 -4.16 15.50
CA ALA A 33 2.40 -5.05 15.64
C ALA A 33 3.19 -4.77 16.93
N ASN A 34 4.03 -5.74 17.32
CA ASN A 34 4.79 -5.68 18.56
C ASN A 34 5.65 -4.41 18.65
N PRO A 35 5.42 -3.55 19.67
CA PRO A 35 6.16 -2.30 19.82
C PRO A 35 7.67 -2.50 20.06
N THR A 36 8.06 -3.64 20.63
CA THR A 36 9.49 -3.98 20.82
C THR A 36 10.20 -4.18 19.48
N HIS A 37 9.54 -4.80 18.50
CA HIS A 37 10.08 -4.94 17.14
C HIS A 37 10.28 -3.57 16.47
N PHE A 38 9.35 -2.65 16.66
CA PHE A 38 9.49 -1.30 16.14
C PHE A 38 10.66 -0.54 16.77
N ALA A 39 10.81 -0.66 18.10
CA ALA A 39 11.94 -0.04 18.82
C ALA A 39 13.28 -0.62 18.34
N MET A 40 13.37 -1.94 18.15
CA MET A 40 14.54 -2.63 17.62
C MET A 40 14.93 -2.13 16.24
N ILE A 41 13.96 -2.01 15.31
CA ILE A 41 14.22 -1.50 13.96
C ILE A 41 14.67 -0.05 14.00
N LYS A 42 14.03 0.78 14.79
CA LYS A 42 14.41 2.20 14.93
C LYS A 42 15.82 2.35 15.49
N GLU A 43 16.20 1.55 16.49
CA GLU A 43 17.52 1.59 17.08
C GLU A 43 18.60 1.12 16.09
N ALA A 44 18.33 0.02 15.38
CA ALA A 44 19.29 -0.51 14.38
C ALA A 44 19.52 0.45 13.20
N LEU A 45 18.49 1.18 12.78
CA LEU A 45 18.56 2.05 11.60
C LEU A 45 18.71 3.55 11.94
N LYS A 46 18.90 3.92 13.21
CA LYS A 46 18.94 5.33 13.66
C LYS A 46 20.03 6.18 12.99
N ASP A 47 21.17 5.57 12.69
CA ASP A 47 22.33 6.23 12.10
C ASP A 47 22.37 6.11 10.57
N ASN A 48 21.37 5.49 9.95
CA ASN A 48 21.27 5.36 8.51
C ASN A 48 20.55 6.59 7.90
N PRO A 49 21.25 7.52 7.24
CA PRO A 49 20.66 8.76 6.72
C PRO A 49 19.67 8.53 5.57
N ASN A 50 19.70 7.33 4.97
CA ASN A 50 18.84 6.97 3.84
C ASN A 50 17.55 6.25 4.30
N VAL A 51 17.29 6.20 5.61
CA VAL A 51 16.08 5.60 6.17
C VAL A 51 15.26 6.66 6.90
N THR A 52 13.96 6.66 6.65
CA THR A 52 12.98 7.46 7.39
C THR A 52 11.78 6.62 7.82
N PHE A 53 11.01 7.11 8.77
CA PHE A 53 9.82 6.45 9.27
C PHE A 53 8.59 7.33 9.11
N SER A 54 7.45 6.72 8.79
CA SER A 54 6.17 7.43 8.78
C SER A 54 5.93 8.16 10.10
N ARG A 55 5.51 9.42 10.02
CA ARG A 55 5.18 10.24 11.19
C ARG A 55 4.02 9.67 12.00
N LYS A 56 3.11 8.98 11.31
CA LYS A 56 1.94 8.31 11.91
C LYS A 56 2.00 6.82 11.64
N ARG A 57 1.78 6.03 12.68
CA ARG A 57 1.55 4.59 12.59
C ARG A 57 0.07 4.33 12.77
N ILE A 58 -0.52 3.57 11.88
CA ILE A 58 -1.92 3.16 11.95
C ILE A 58 -2.04 1.64 11.91
N LYS A 59 -3.11 1.13 12.49
CA LYS A 59 -3.47 -0.28 12.39
C LYS A 59 -3.99 -0.57 11.00
N CYS A 60 -3.32 -1.46 10.28
CA CYS A 60 -3.69 -1.85 8.93
C CYS A 60 -4.57 -3.10 8.93
N GLY A 61 -5.67 -3.04 8.19
CA GLY A 61 -6.51 -4.20 7.89
C GLY A 61 -6.25 -4.69 6.46
N TRP A 62 -6.16 -6.00 6.28
CA TRP A 62 -5.99 -6.55 4.94
C TRP A 62 -7.17 -6.19 4.04
N GLY A 63 -6.89 -5.59 2.86
CA GLY A 63 -7.91 -5.09 1.93
C GLY A 63 -8.70 -3.88 2.45
N ALA A 64 -8.26 -3.21 3.51
CA ALA A 64 -8.90 -2.02 4.05
C ALA A 64 -8.19 -0.74 3.57
N TRP A 65 -8.92 0.37 3.55
CA TRP A 65 -8.37 1.70 3.24
C TRP A 65 -7.14 2.07 4.07
N SER A 66 -7.03 1.52 5.28
CA SER A 66 -5.87 1.75 6.15
C SER A 66 -4.52 1.34 5.54
N LEU A 67 -4.48 0.37 4.61
CA LEU A 67 -3.25 0.04 3.87
C LEU A 67 -2.86 1.18 2.92
N VAL A 68 -3.82 1.73 2.18
CA VAL A 68 -3.58 2.89 1.32
C VAL A 68 -3.12 4.09 2.14
N GLN A 69 -3.79 4.34 3.26
CA GLN A 69 -3.44 5.43 4.18
C GLN A 69 -2.01 5.27 4.76
N ALA A 70 -1.61 4.04 5.11
CA ALA A 70 -0.25 3.73 5.57
C ALA A 70 0.79 4.02 4.49
N THR A 71 0.49 3.64 3.24
CA THR A 71 1.34 3.95 2.09
C THR A 71 1.50 5.46 1.92
N LEU A 72 0.41 6.21 1.94
CA LEU A 72 0.46 7.67 1.80
C LEU A 72 1.30 8.33 2.90
N TYR A 73 1.19 7.88 4.16
CA TYR A 73 2.04 8.38 5.24
C TYR A 73 3.53 8.03 5.06
N ALA A 74 3.84 6.90 4.44
CA ALA A 74 5.22 6.55 4.14
C ALA A 74 5.76 7.36 2.94
N VAL A 75 4.95 7.59 1.91
CA VAL A 75 5.30 8.47 0.78
C VAL A 75 5.54 9.90 1.26
N GLU A 76 4.64 10.44 2.09
CA GLU A 76 4.76 11.77 2.69
C GLU A 76 6.10 11.92 3.46
N ALA A 77 6.45 10.91 4.28
CA ALA A 77 7.72 10.90 4.99
C ALA A 77 8.93 10.81 4.05
N ALA A 78 8.82 10.07 2.95
CA ALA A 78 9.89 9.98 1.95
C ALA A 78 10.10 11.30 1.21
N VAL A 79 9.03 11.96 0.77
CA VAL A 79 9.08 13.27 0.10
C VAL A 79 9.71 14.33 0.99
N ASP A 80 9.34 14.33 2.29
CA ASP A 80 9.86 15.28 3.26
C ASP A 80 11.36 15.06 3.58
N ALA A 81 11.81 13.79 3.59
CA ALA A 81 13.17 13.44 3.97
C ALA A 81 14.15 13.40 2.79
N PHE A 82 13.69 13.05 1.58
CA PHE A 82 14.53 12.70 0.45
C PHE A 82 14.17 13.50 -0.81
N SER A 83 14.63 14.73 -0.88
CA SER A 83 14.39 15.64 -2.03
C SER A 83 14.98 15.16 -3.36
N ARG A 84 15.87 14.18 -3.34
CA ARG A 84 16.50 13.59 -4.53
C ARG A 84 15.78 12.35 -5.04
N ALA A 85 14.78 11.83 -4.31
CA ALA A 85 14.02 10.67 -4.75
C ALA A 85 13.14 11.04 -5.95
N THR A 86 13.27 10.29 -7.04
CA THR A 86 12.52 10.49 -8.29
C THR A 86 11.40 9.47 -8.46
N HIS A 87 11.61 8.24 -8.00
CA HIS A 87 10.66 7.15 -8.13
C HIS A 87 10.31 6.54 -6.79
N PHE A 88 9.07 6.10 -6.63
CA PHE A 88 8.59 5.42 -5.42
C PHE A 88 8.21 3.99 -5.75
N TYR A 89 8.89 3.04 -5.13
CA TYR A 89 8.63 1.62 -5.29
C TYR A 89 8.02 1.06 -4.00
N MET A 90 6.86 0.39 -4.11
CA MET A 90 6.21 -0.23 -2.95
C MET A 90 6.72 -1.64 -2.72
N LEU A 91 7.13 -1.93 -1.49
CA LEU A 91 7.55 -3.24 -1.03
C LEU A 91 6.75 -3.66 0.21
N SER A 92 6.48 -4.93 0.34
CA SER A 92 6.10 -5.54 1.63
C SER A 92 7.35 -6.08 2.34
N GLY A 93 7.21 -6.40 3.62
CA GLY A 93 8.31 -7.02 4.38
C GLY A 93 8.78 -8.39 3.85
N ASP A 94 7.96 -9.04 3.03
CA ASP A 94 8.26 -10.33 2.41
C ASP A 94 8.81 -10.20 0.97
N CYS A 95 8.96 -8.97 0.45
CA CYS A 95 9.49 -8.73 -0.89
C CYS A 95 11.03 -8.70 -0.89
N MET A 96 11.61 -9.16 -1.98
CA MET A 96 13.05 -9.08 -2.24
C MET A 96 13.27 -8.67 -3.69
N SER A 97 14.24 -7.79 -3.94
CA SER A 97 14.62 -7.46 -5.31
C SER A 97 15.34 -8.64 -5.95
N ILE A 98 14.93 -9.00 -7.17
CA ILE A 98 15.54 -10.08 -7.97
C ILE A 98 16.58 -9.55 -8.98
N LYS A 99 16.69 -8.23 -9.10
CA LYS A 99 17.67 -7.55 -9.95
C LYS A 99 18.60 -6.70 -9.08
N SER A 100 19.77 -6.35 -9.62
CA SER A 100 20.68 -5.43 -8.93
C SER A 100 20.11 -4.00 -8.95
N ALA A 101 20.61 -3.16 -8.04
CA ALA A 101 20.23 -1.76 -8.00
C ALA A 101 20.65 -1.01 -9.27
N GLU A 102 21.84 -1.31 -9.81
CA GLU A 102 22.33 -0.73 -11.07
C GLU A 102 21.38 -1.03 -12.23
N TYR A 103 20.85 -2.26 -12.29
CA TYR A 103 19.85 -2.62 -13.30
C TYR A 103 18.57 -1.81 -13.12
N ALA A 104 18.08 -1.72 -11.89
CA ALA A 104 16.84 -0.99 -11.59
C ALA A 104 16.98 0.51 -11.89
N HIS A 105 18.10 1.12 -11.47
CA HIS A 105 18.37 2.52 -11.74
C HIS A 105 18.48 2.79 -13.25
N ALA A 106 19.27 2.02 -13.97
CA ALA A 106 19.42 2.18 -15.42
C ALA A 106 18.08 1.99 -16.16
N PHE A 107 17.23 1.08 -15.70
CA PHE A 107 15.91 0.87 -16.27
C PHE A 107 14.99 2.08 -16.03
N LEU A 108 14.94 2.62 -14.83
CA LEU A 108 14.12 3.78 -14.49
C LEU A 108 14.63 5.07 -15.13
N ASP A 109 15.95 5.25 -15.21
CA ASP A 109 16.57 6.40 -15.89
C ASP A 109 16.30 6.42 -17.41
N ALA A 110 16.18 5.23 -18.01
CA ALA A 110 15.86 5.10 -19.43
C ALA A 110 14.36 5.24 -19.74
N ASN A 111 13.50 5.13 -18.74
CA ASN A 111 12.05 5.10 -18.88
C ASN A 111 11.38 6.01 -17.85
N ASP A 112 11.23 7.30 -18.19
CA ASP A 112 10.56 8.28 -17.33
C ASP A 112 9.03 8.13 -17.43
N ILE A 113 8.50 7.01 -16.92
CA ILE A 113 7.08 6.68 -16.91
C ILE A 113 6.67 6.04 -15.58
N ASP A 114 5.42 6.22 -15.21
CA ASP A 114 4.81 5.52 -14.07
C ASP A 114 4.42 4.09 -14.45
N TYR A 115 4.70 3.15 -13.55
CA TYR A 115 4.34 1.74 -13.71
C TYR A 115 3.19 1.39 -12.79
N VAL A 116 1.99 1.31 -13.33
CA VAL A 116 0.78 0.92 -12.60
C VAL A 116 0.11 -0.22 -13.35
N GLU A 117 -0.07 -1.37 -12.69
CA GLU A 117 -0.93 -2.41 -13.23
C GLU A 117 -2.38 -1.94 -13.14
N SER A 118 -3.05 -1.84 -14.27
CA SER A 118 -4.38 -1.24 -14.36
C SER A 118 -5.18 -1.85 -15.50
N PHE A 119 -6.39 -2.29 -15.20
CA PHE A 119 -7.34 -2.86 -16.15
C PHE A 119 -8.67 -2.12 -16.09
N ASP A 120 -9.31 -1.95 -17.23
CA ASP A 120 -10.69 -1.44 -17.25
C ASP A 120 -11.61 -2.38 -16.45
N TYR A 121 -12.31 -1.83 -15.48
CA TYR A 121 -13.15 -2.60 -14.58
C TYR A 121 -14.25 -3.39 -15.31
N PHE A 122 -14.89 -2.77 -16.31
CA PHE A 122 -16.03 -3.35 -17.00
C PHE A 122 -15.64 -4.34 -18.09
N GLN A 123 -14.42 -4.23 -18.61
CA GLN A 123 -13.89 -5.10 -19.67
C GLN A 123 -13.03 -6.24 -19.15
N SER A 124 -12.61 -6.18 -17.90
CA SER A 124 -11.70 -7.15 -17.30
C SER A 124 -12.43 -8.33 -16.67
N ASP A 125 -11.92 -9.53 -16.92
CA ASP A 125 -12.32 -10.77 -16.23
C ASP A 125 -11.53 -11.01 -14.92
N TRP A 126 -10.80 -10.02 -14.42
CA TRP A 126 -10.01 -10.11 -13.19
C TRP A 126 -10.84 -10.57 -11.99
N ILE A 127 -12.03 -9.98 -11.80
CA ILE A 127 -12.94 -10.36 -10.73
C ILE A 127 -13.79 -11.55 -11.17
N LYS A 128 -13.33 -12.75 -10.89
CA LYS A 128 -13.99 -14.00 -11.28
C LYS A 128 -15.14 -14.40 -10.34
N THR A 129 -15.10 -13.98 -9.08
CA THR A 129 -16.05 -14.39 -8.03
C THR A 129 -16.49 -13.21 -7.15
N GLY A 130 -17.68 -13.34 -6.56
CA GLY A 130 -18.23 -12.35 -5.64
C GLY A 130 -18.90 -11.17 -6.33
N MET A 131 -18.99 -10.06 -5.61
CA MET A 131 -19.61 -8.84 -6.13
C MET A 131 -18.76 -8.25 -7.26
N LYS A 132 -19.40 -7.94 -8.37
CA LYS A 132 -18.82 -7.23 -9.51
C LYS A 132 -19.24 -5.75 -9.45
N GLU A 133 -20.12 -5.35 -10.33
CA GLU A 133 -20.61 -3.98 -10.43
C GLU A 133 -21.21 -3.45 -9.11
N GLU A 134 -21.77 -4.34 -8.30
CA GLU A 134 -22.32 -3.98 -6.99
C GLU A 134 -21.28 -3.35 -6.04
N ARG A 135 -19.99 -3.61 -6.23
CA ARG A 135 -18.94 -2.93 -5.46
C ARG A 135 -18.89 -1.42 -5.71
N LEU A 136 -19.30 -1.02 -6.89
CA LEU A 136 -19.28 0.37 -7.32
C LEU A 136 -20.59 1.10 -7.04
N ILE A 137 -21.71 0.46 -7.36
CA ILE A 137 -23.03 1.11 -7.34
C ILE A 137 -23.65 1.19 -5.95
N TYR A 138 -23.22 0.35 -4.99
CA TYR A 138 -23.72 0.41 -3.62
C TYR A 138 -22.69 0.97 -2.64
N ARG A 139 -23.15 1.54 -1.53
CA ARG A 139 -22.29 2.02 -0.45
C ARG A 139 -22.01 0.89 0.52
N HIS A 140 -20.74 0.70 0.87
CA HIS A 140 -20.29 -0.32 1.82
C HIS A 140 -19.96 0.32 3.16
N PHE A 141 -20.97 0.39 4.06
CA PHE A 141 -20.83 1.01 5.37
C PHE A 141 -20.07 0.14 6.38
N PHE A 142 -20.02 -1.17 6.13
CA PHE A 142 -19.40 -2.15 7.01
C PHE A 142 -18.35 -2.95 6.24
N ASN A 143 -17.32 -3.37 6.94
CA ASN A 143 -16.34 -4.29 6.35
C ASN A 143 -16.90 -5.70 6.35
N GLU A 144 -16.93 -6.36 5.20
CA GLU A 144 -17.47 -7.71 5.04
C GLU A 144 -16.80 -8.75 5.93
N ARG A 145 -15.49 -8.61 6.18
CA ARG A 145 -14.72 -9.59 6.96
C ARG A 145 -14.99 -9.51 8.45
N THR A 146 -15.13 -8.29 8.98
CA THR A 146 -15.32 -8.06 10.42
C THR A 146 -16.79 -8.00 10.82
N HIS A 147 -17.68 -7.57 9.92
CA HIS A 147 -19.10 -7.33 10.19
C HIS A 147 -20.00 -7.92 9.09
N LYS A 148 -19.76 -9.16 8.71
CA LYS A 148 -20.41 -9.81 7.56
C LYS A 148 -21.94 -9.68 7.56
N LYS A 149 -22.58 -9.90 8.70
CA LYS A 149 -24.08 -9.80 8.79
C LYS A 149 -24.57 -8.38 8.50
N LEU A 150 -23.93 -7.37 9.08
CA LEU A 150 -24.29 -5.97 8.88
C LEU A 150 -23.97 -5.51 7.45
N PHE A 151 -22.87 -5.98 6.89
CA PHE A 151 -22.53 -5.73 5.49
C PHE A 151 -23.64 -6.18 4.55
N TYR A 152 -24.03 -7.45 4.61
CA TYR A 152 -25.09 -7.96 3.74
C TYR A 152 -26.48 -7.40 4.05
N ALA A 153 -26.79 -7.11 5.32
CA ALA A 153 -28.06 -6.47 5.69
C ALA A 153 -28.17 -5.08 5.06
N SER A 154 -27.13 -4.24 5.17
CA SER A 154 -27.11 -2.90 4.58
C SER A 154 -27.13 -2.95 3.05
N PHE A 155 -26.40 -3.88 2.46
CA PHE A 155 -26.37 -4.10 1.01
C PHE A 155 -27.75 -4.50 0.48
N ASN A 156 -28.40 -5.50 1.08
CA ASN A 156 -29.72 -5.99 0.67
C ASN A 156 -30.82 -4.91 0.85
N LEU A 157 -30.70 -4.09 1.91
CA LEU A 157 -31.62 -2.97 2.12
C LEU A 157 -31.51 -1.93 1.01
N GLN A 158 -30.28 -1.54 0.65
CA GLN A 158 -30.05 -0.62 -0.47
C GLN A 158 -30.62 -1.18 -1.78
N LYS A 159 -30.36 -2.46 -2.06
CA LYS A 159 -30.88 -3.15 -3.24
C LYS A 159 -32.41 -3.16 -3.27
N LYS A 160 -33.06 -3.46 -2.13
CA LYS A 160 -34.51 -3.46 -2.01
C LYS A 160 -35.13 -2.07 -2.20
N LEU A 161 -34.45 -1.02 -1.76
CA LEU A 161 -34.88 0.37 -1.84
C LEU A 161 -34.47 1.07 -3.15
N GLY A 162 -33.73 0.40 -4.02
CA GLY A 162 -33.17 1.00 -5.24
C GLY A 162 -32.17 2.14 -4.99
N LEU A 163 -31.50 2.14 -3.82
CA LEU A 163 -30.55 3.19 -3.44
C LEU A 163 -29.18 2.87 -4.02
N THR A 164 -28.79 3.58 -5.05
CA THR A 164 -27.48 3.45 -5.71
C THR A 164 -26.66 4.72 -5.56
N ARG A 165 -25.35 4.60 -5.83
CA ARG A 165 -24.44 5.75 -5.97
C ARG A 165 -24.52 6.24 -7.41
N ASP A 166 -24.49 7.56 -7.58
CA ASP A 166 -24.17 8.13 -8.88
C ASP A 166 -22.69 7.98 -9.15
N ILE A 167 -22.36 7.32 -10.23
CA ILE A 167 -21.00 7.22 -10.75
C ILE A 167 -20.95 8.18 -11.93
N PRO A 168 -20.05 9.21 -11.88
CA PRO A 168 -19.91 10.12 -13.01
C PRO A 168 -19.59 9.33 -14.29
N SER A 169 -20.25 9.67 -15.38
CA SER A 169 -20.12 8.94 -16.65
C SER A 169 -18.77 9.12 -17.33
N ASP A 170 -18.03 10.16 -16.93
CA ASP A 170 -16.67 10.47 -17.39
C ASP A 170 -15.57 9.80 -16.55
N LEU A 171 -15.96 9.11 -15.46
CA LEU A 171 -15.01 8.44 -14.58
C LEU A 171 -14.61 7.07 -15.18
N GLN A 172 -13.35 6.96 -15.57
CA GLN A 172 -12.76 5.68 -15.93
C GLN A 172 -12.40 4.90 -14.66
N ILE A 173 -13.07 3.77 -14.44
CA ILE A 173 -12.82 2.92 -13.28
C ILE A 173 -11.86 1.83 -13.67
N GLN A 174 -10.72 1.82 -12.99
CA GLN A 174 -9.63 0.87 -13.19
C GLN A 174 -9.50 -0.04 -11.96
N ILE A 175 -8.97 -1.23 -12.18
CA ILE A 175 -8.58 -2.20 -11.13
C ILE A 175 -7.15 -2.66 -11.39
N GLY A 176 -6.40 -2.94 -10.31
CA GLY A 176 -5.05 -3.50 -10.35
C GLY A 176 -4.76 -4.29 -9.09
#